data_ee43e85c13df067509570f53f5b8cf29
#
_entry.id   ee43e85c13df067509570f53f5b8cf29
#
_cell.length_a   1.000
_cell.length_b   1.000
_cell.length_c   1.000
_cell.angle_alpha   90.00
_cell.angle_beta   90.00
_cell.angle_gamma   90.00
#
_symmetry.space_group_name_H-M   'P 1'
#
loop_
_entity.id
_entity.type
_entity.pdbx_description
1 polymer ?
#
loop_
_entity_poly.entity_id
_entity_poly.type
_entity_poly.pdbx_seq_one_letter_code
_entity_poly.pdbx_strand_id
1 'polypeptide(L)'
;MMASTTTEESKPAGTVDTRRSIFPEGGEVRPVKPLERPPILCLGSPRTGTASLMKALEILGFPNTHHGWDLCELDHLQWQWPILDQANDATFTSLPTYRGTPFSREEWDQVFGQYDAVSDVASFYAESLILAYPDAKVILVERDIDAWCNSMQSVVKPIMNPWMRWFVTKVGDYAGYPCGSVSFRTQQGWTRSGCPEDVEKNLRAAYIRHYEYVRASVPREQLLDFNLADGWEPLCLFLGKDVPDVSFPHINEKKEYTARSKRLGDKITKRAARKFFLPWLA
;
A
#
# COMPACT_ATOMS: atom_id res chain seq x y z
N MET A 1 41.25 34.11 -30.72
CA MET A 1 40.94 32.77 -30.21
C MET A 1 39.73 32.91 -29.29
N MET A 2 38.55 32.62 -29.81
CA MET A 2 37.29 32.64 -29.04
C MET A 2 36.99 31.22 -28.55
N ALA A 3 36.89 31.05 -27.26
CA ALA A 3 36.49 29.80 -26.64
C ALA A 3 34.96 29.70 -26.65
N SER A 4 34.45 28.70 -27.34
CA SER A 4 33.03 28.34 -27.35
C SER A 4 32.71 27.56 -26.07
N THR A 5 31.88 28.12 -25.20
CA THR A 5 31.26 27.45 -24.03
C THR A 5 30.01 26.76 -24.53
N THR A 6 30.06 25.44 -24.65
CA THR A 6 28.87 24.57 -24.81
C THR A 6 28.20 24.43 -23.46
N THR A 7 27.01 25.01 -23.32
CA THR A 7 26.06 24.76 -22.24
C THR A 7 25.47 23.37 -22.45
N GLU A 8 25.74 22.43 -21.52
CA GLU A 8 25.01 21.18 -21.42
C GLU A 8 23.58 21.47 -20.92
N GLU A 9 22.61 21.25 -21.80
CA GLU A 9 21.21 21.18 -21.42
C GLU A 9 20.98 19.94 -20.53
N SER A 10 20.58 20.18 -19.29
CA SER A 10 20.12 19.14 -18.37
C SER A 10 18.85 18.49 -18.94
N LYS A 11 18.91 17.17 -19.20
CA LYS A 11 17.73 16.36 -19.53
C LYS A 11 16.67 16.48 -18.43
N PRO A 12 15.39 16.65 -18.78
CA PRO A 12 14.31 16.60 -17.81
C PRO A 12 14.22 15.20 -17.17
N ALA A 13 13.95 15.18 -15.87
CA ALA A 13 13.78 13.98 -15.04
C ALA A 13 12.77 13.01 -15.67
N GLY A 14 13.11 11.72 -15.58
CA GLY A 14 12.58 10.60 -16.33
C GLY A 14 11.06 10.53 -16.47
N THR A 15 10.64 10.48 -17.69
CA THR A 15 9.36 9.88 -18.08
C THR A 15 9.35 8.43 -17.62
N VAL A 16 8.32 8.06 -16.84
CA VAL A 16 8.02 6.68 -16.44
C VAL A 16 8.08 5.79 -17.68
N ASP A 17 8.98 4.81 -17.69
CA ASP A 17 9.09 3.86 -18.80
C ASP A 17 7.89 2.90 -18.79
N THR A 18 6.85 3.26 -19.54
CA THR A 18 5.61 2.49 -19.69
C THR A 18 5.79 1.17 -20.46
N ARG A 19 7.00 0.85 -20.92
CA ARG A 19 7.29 -0.31 -21.78
C ARG A 19 7.44 -1.65 -21.05
N ARG A 20 7.32 -1.69 -19.72
CA ARG A 20 7.25 -2.94 -18.92
C ARG A 20 5.86 -3.27 -18.41
N SER A 21 4.82 -2.78 -19.04
CA SER A 21 3.45 -3.12 -18.70
C SER A 21 3.17 -4.59 -19.02
N ILE A 22 3.03 -5.42 -17.99
CA ILE A 22 2.46 -6.78 -18.08
C ILE A 22 0.94 -6.73 -18.29
N PHE A 23 0.38 -5.53 -18.53
CA PHE A 23 -1.04 -5.29 -18.69
C PHE A 23 -1.43 -5.19 -20.16
N PRO A 24 -2.61 -5.70 -20.54
CA PRO A 24 -3.13 -5.51 -21.87
C PRO A 24 -3.33 -4.01 -22.15
N GLU A 25 -2.88 -3.58 -23.31
CA GLU A 25 -3.11 -2.25 -23.84
C GLU A 25 -4.60 -1.88 -23.72
N GLY A 26 -4.91 -0.78 -23.03
CA GLY A 26 -6.27 -0.25 -22.90
C GLY A 26 -6.70 0.25 -21.54
N GLY A 27 -5.89 0.10 -20.49
CA GLY A 27 -6.13 0.77 -19.22
C GLY A 27 -5.60 2.20 -19.31
N GLU A 28 -6.44 3.16 -19.70
CA GLU A 28 -6.09 4.58 -19.57
C GLU A 28 -5.74 4.86 -18.11
N VAL A 29 -4.47 5.17 -17.85
CA VAL A 29 -4.07 5.85 -16.61
C VAL A 29 -4.76 7.20 -16.66
N ARG A 30 -5.91 7.34 -16.00
CA ARG A 30 -6.57 8.62 -15.90
C ARG A 30 -5.68 9.52 -15.05
N PRO A 31 -5.23 10.68 -15.57
CA PRO A 31 -4.54 11.64 -14.73
C PRO A 31 -5.50 12.06 -13.63
N VAL A 32 -5.24 11.56 -12.43
CA VAL A 32 -6.03 11.93 -11.26
C VAL A 32 -5.47 13.26 -10.79
N LYS A 33 -6.35 14.27 -10.67
CA LYS A 33 -5.94 15.55 -10.09
C LYS A 33 -5.73 15.33 -8.59
N PRO A 34 -4.51 15.52 -8.07
CA PRO A 34 -4.26 15.44 -6.64
C PRO A 34 -5.11 16.46 -5.88
N LEU A 35 -5.46 16.15 -4.64
CA LEU A 35 -6.09 17.12 -3.75
C LEU A 35 -5.08 18.21 -3.41
N GLU A 36 -5.58 19.41 -3.10
CA GLU A 36 -4.73 20.56 -2.70
C GLU A 36 -3.98 20.30 -1.37
N ARG A 37 -4.49 19.39 -0.55
CA ARG A 37 -3.90 18.97 0.71
C ARG A 37 -3.35 17.54 0.61
N PRO A 38 -2.30 17.21 1.39
CA PRO A 38 -1.82 15.83 1.47
C PRO A 38 -2.89 14.91 2.07
N PRO A 39 -2.89 13.62 1.74
CA PRO A 39 -3.74 12.64 2.41
C PRO A 39 -3.37 12.50 3.89
N ILE A 40 -4.33 12.13 4.73
CA ILE A 40 -4.05 11.65 6.08
C ILE A 40 -3.32 10.30 5.94
N LEU A 41 -2.13 10.19 6.50
CA LEU A 41 -1.32 8.98 6.44
C LEU A 41 -1.64 8.07 7.64
N CYS A 42 -2.44 7.03 7.42
CA CYS A 42 -2.74 6.03 8.44
C CYS A 42 -1.68 4.91 8.37
N LEU A 43 -0.58 5.10 9.11
CA LEU A 43 0.63 4.29 8.99
C LEU A 43 0.70 3.12 9.98
N GLY A 44 -0.38 2.81 10.70
CA GLY A 44 -0.47 1.54 11.43
C GLY A 44 -0.33 0.36 10.47
N SER A 45 0.48 -0.64 10.84
CA SER A 45 0.71 -1.83 10.01
C SER A 45 -0.59 -2.55 9.67
N PRO A 46 -0.68 -3.26 8.53
CA PRO A 46 -1.85 -4.08 8.23
C PRO A 46 -2.21 -4.97 9.42
N ARG A 47 -3.49 -5.25 9.63
CA ARG A 47 -4.01 -6.06 10.75
C ARG A 47 -4.03 -5.39 12.13
N THR A 48 -3.87 -4.07 12.19
CA THR A 48 -4.03 -3.28 13.43
C THR A 48 -5.41 -2.63 13.57
N GLY A 49 -6.37 -2.94 12.70
CA GLY A 49 -7.71 -2.35 12.69
C GLY A 49 -7.88 -1.26 11.63
N THR A 50 -7.08 -1.30 10.57
CA THR A 50 -7.07 -0.31 9.48
C THR A 50 -8.45 -0.11 8.83
N ALA A 51 -9.23 -1.17 8.65
CA ALA A 51 -10.58 -1.07 8.09
C ALA A 51 -11.55 -0.29 9.00
N SER A 52 -11.45 -0.49 10.33
CA SER A 52 -12.24 0.26 11.29
C SER A 52 -11.88 1.75 11.28
N LEU A 53 -10.57 2.07 11.22
CA LEU A 53 -10.10 3.44 11.11
C LEU A 53 -10.58 4.11 9.83
N MET A 54 -10.47 3.43 8.66
CA MET A 54 -10.97 3.99 7.40
C MET A 54 -12.47 4.31 7.49
N LYS A 55 -13.26 3.42 8.07
CA LYS A 55 -14.69 3.66 8.28
C LYS A 55 -14.96 4.83 9.23
N ALA A 56 -14.14 4.99 10.26
CA ALA A 56 -14.24 6.14 11.16
C ALA A 56 -13.95 7.46 10.42
N LEU A 57 -12.92 7.49 9.58
CA LEU A 57 -12.59 8.67 8.78
C LEU A 57 -13.69 9.02 7.76
N GLU A 58 -14.32 8.03 7.14
CA GLU A 58 -15.48 8.27 6.27
C GLU A 58 -16.64 8.97 7.02
N ILE A 59 -16.94 8.51 8.25
CA ILE A 59 -17.96 9.11 9.11
C ILE A 59 -17.59 10.55 9.47
N LEU A 60 -16.31 10.84 9.67
CA LEU A 60 -15.80 12.20 9.98
C LEU A 60 -15.73 13.14 8.76
N GLY A 61 -16.19 12.70 7.59
CA GLY A 61 -16.25 13.51 6.37
C GLY A 61 -14.99 13.46 5.51
N PHE A 62 -14.27 12.33 5.54
CA PHE A 62 -13.18 11.98 4.63
C PHE A 62 -13.61 10.80 3.75
N PRO A 63 -14.47 11.00 2.74
CA PRO A 63 -15.15 9.92 2.02
C PRO A 63 -14.24 9.11 1.10
N ASN A 64 -13.14 9.72 0.63
CA ASN A 64 -12.25 9.07 -0.32
C ASN A 64 -11.10 8.40 0.42
N THR A 65 -11.33 7.24 1.02
CA THR A 65 -10.30 6.47 1.72
C THR A 65 -9.67 5.42 0.80
N HIS A 66 -8.38 5.16 0.99
CA HIS A 66 -7.64 4.12 0.28
C HIS A 66 -7.27 2.98 1.22
N HIS A 67 -7.63 1.75 0.84
CA HIS A 67 -7.27 0.55 1.59
C HIS A 67 -6.77 -0.55 0.64
N GLY A 68 -5.73 -1.29 1.05
CA GLY A 68 -5.08 -2.29 0.20
C GLY A 68 -6.01 -3.38 -0.35
N TRP A 69 -7.09 -3.70 0.37
CA TRP A 69 -8.08 -4.66 -0.12
C TRP A 69 -8.87 -4.15 -1.34
N ASP A 70 -9.08 -2.85 -1.44
CA ASP A 70 -9.80 -2.29 -2.58
C ASP A 70 -8.95 -2.44 -3.85
N LEU A 71 -7.64 -2.31 -3.73
CA LEU A 71 -6.70 -2.61 -4.81
C LEU A 71 -6.78 -4.07 -5.27
N CYS A 72 -6.96 -5.01 -4.34
CA CYS A 72 -7.04 -6.43 -4.68
C CYS A 72 -8.37 -6.80 -5.36
N GLU A 73 -9.47 -6.18 -4.95
CA GLU A 73 -10.82 -6.57 -5.35
C GLU A 73 -11.40 -5.77 -6.51
N LEU A 74 -11.05 -4.47 -6.62
CA LEU A 74 -11.67 -3.57 -7.58
C LEU A 74 -10.88 -3.51 -8.89
N ASP A 75 -11.52 -3.98 -9.97
CA ASP A 75 -10.87 -4.08 -11.28
C ASP A 75 -10.39 -2.73 -11.82
N HIS A 76 -11.10 -1.65 -11.50
CA HIS A 76 -10.74 -0.29 -11.92
C HIS A 76 -9.54 0.31 -11.16
N LEU A 77 -9.04 -0.34 -10.10
CA LEU A 77 -7.86 0.09 -9.36
C LEU A 77 -6.60 -0.72 -9.70
N GLN A 78 -6.69 -1.72 -10.57
CA GLN A 78 -5.56 -2.59 -10.91
C GLN A 78 -4.37 -1.83 -11.52
N TRP A 79 -4.60 -0.64 -12.09
CA TRP A 79 -3.55 0.23 -12.63
C TRP A 79 -2.57 0.77 -11.56
N GLN A 80 -2.93 0.75 -10.28
CA GLN A 80 -2.06 1.21 -9.20
C GLN A 80 -0.92 0.22 -8.90
N TRP A 81 -1.10 -1.07 -9.15
CA TRP A 81 -0.11 -2.08 -8.83
C TRP A 81 1.24 -1.90 -9.50
N PRO A 82 1.33 -1.55 -10.82
CA PRO A 82 2.62 -1.26 -11.44
C PRO A 82 3.35 -0.09 -10.81
N ILE A 83 2.62 0.93 -10.35
CA ILE A 83 3.21 2.10 -9.70
C ILE A 83 3.74 1.70 -8.31
N LEU A 84 2.97 0.91 -7.56
CA LEU A 84 3.42 0.35 -6.27
C LEU A 84 4.62 -0.61 -6.45
N ASP A 85 4.71 -1.33 -7.56
CA ASP A 85 5.89 -2.14 -7.86
C ASP A 85 7.13 -1.30 -8.10
N GLN A 86 7.00 -0.17 -8.79
CA GLN A 86 8.09 0.82 -8.92
C GLN A 86 8.44 1.46 -7.57
N ALA A 87 7.44 1.71 -6.71
CA ALA A 87 7.66 2.19 -5.36
C ALA A 87 8.43 1.18 -4.50
N ASN A 88 8.23 -0.13 -4.70
CA ASN A 88 9.08 -1.16 -4.09
C ASN A 88 10.56 -0.96 -4.45
N ASP A 89 10.85 -0.77 -5.74
CA ASP A 89 12.21 -0.56 -6.25
C ASP A 89 12.84 0.76 -5.78
N ALA A 90 12.02 1.74 -5.47
CA ALA A 90 12.48 3.03 -4.94
C ALA A 90 12.69 3.03 -3.42
N THR A 91 11.93 2.21 -2.69
CA THR A 91 11.86 2.27 -1.23
C THR A 91 12.74 1.22 -0.55
N PHE A 92 12.76 -0.02 -1.06
CA PHE A 92 13.33 -1.13 -0.33
C PHE A 92 14.74 -1.48 -0.80
N THR A 93 15.75 -1.02 -0.06
CA THR A 93 17.17 -1.26 -0.34
C THR A 93 17.57 -2.74 -0.34
N SER A 94 16.78 -3.60 0.29
CA SER A 94 17.00 -5.05 0.33
C SER A 94 16.56 -5.79 -0.93
N LEU A 95 15.79 -5.14 -1.81
CA LEU A 95 15.38 -5.75 -3.06
C LEU A 95 16.50 -5.67 -4.11
N PRO A 96 16.74 -6.74 -4.89
CA PRO A 96 17.75 -6.73 -5.95
C PRO A 96 17.51 -5.68 -7.05
N THR A 97 16.27 -5.19 -7.13
CA THR A 97 15.82 -4.21 -8.11
C THR A 97 15.82 -2.78 -7.59
N TYR A 98 16.40 -2.55 -6.39
CA TYR A 98 16.45 -1.21 -5.79
C TYR A 98 17.12 -0.19 -6.72
N ARG A 99 16.42 0.91 -7.02
CA ARG A 99 16.85 1.90 -8.02
C ARG A 99 17.75 3.02 -7.49
N GLY A 100 17.94 3.11 -6.16
CA GLY A 100 18.81 4.11 -5.53
C GLY A 100 18.23 5.54 -5.43
N THR A 101 17.04 5.79 -5.98
CA THR A 101 16.36 7.09 -5.91
C THR A 101 15.02 6.95 -5.20
N PRO A 102 14.70 7.83 -4.21
CA PRO A 102 13.41 7.81 -3.54
C PRO A 102 12.24 8.01 -4.52
N PHE A 103 11.08 7.52 -4.15
CA PHE A 103 9.83 7.80 -4.84
C PHE A 103 9.39 9.22 -4.50
N SER A 104 9.21 10.07 -5.52
CA SER A 104 8.91 11.49 -5.33
C SER A 104 7.45 11.71 -4.92
N ARG A 105 7.13 12.95 -4.48
CA ARG A 105 5.75 13.33 -4.20
C ARG A 105 4.86 13.19 -5.42
N GLU A 106 5.32 13.61 -6.59
CA GLU A 106 4.57 13.53 -7.85
C GLU A 106 4.31 12.06 -8.26
N GLU A 107 5.26 11.17 -7.97
CA GLU A 107 5.05 9.74 -8.18
C GLU A 107 4.01 9.17 -7.19
N TRP A 108 4.06 9.56 -5.90
CA TRP A 108 3.06 9.18 -4.91
C TRP A 108 1.68 9.78 -5.19
N ASP A 109 1.61 11.01 -5.67
CA ASP A 109 0.35 11.67 -6.03
C ASP A 109 -0.39 10.91 -7.14
N GLN A 110 0.30 10.18 -8.01
CA GLN A 110 -0.34 9.31 -9.01
C GLN A 110 -1.18 8.20 -8.35
N VAL A 111 -0.78 7.70 -7.18
CA VAL A 111 -1.50 6.63 -6.47
C VAL A 111 -2.39 7.20 -5.37
N PHE A 112 -1.85 8.07 -4.53
CA PHE A 112 -2.47 8.49 -3.29
C PHE A 112 -3.02 9.92 -3.28
N GLY A 113 -2.61 10.76 -4.22
CA GLY A 113 -2.96 12.18 -4.23
C GLY A 113 -4.46 12.50 -4.33
N GLN A 114 -5.26 11.56 -4.79
CA GLN A 114 -6.72 11.70 -4.90
C GLN A 114 -7.50 11.34 -3.64
N TYR A 115 -6.84 10.73 -2.64
CA TYR A 115 -7.50 10.22 -1.45
C TYR A 115 -7.42 11.19 -0.28
N ASP A 116 -8.46 11.20 0.54
CA ASP A 116 -8.48 11.95 1.80
C ASP A 116 -7.60 11.29 2.86
N ALA A 117 -7.56 9.96 2.85
CA ALA A 117 -6.75 9.16 3.76
C ALA A 117 -6.28 7.87 3.09
N VAL A 118 -5.09 7.42 3.45
CA VAL A 118 -4.47 6.20 2.93
C VAL A 118 -4.00 5.28 4.06
N SER A 119 -4.17 3.98 3.90
CA SER A 119 -3.84 3.01 4.94
C SER A 119 -3.42 1.64 4.38
N ASP A 120 -3.19 0.68 5.27
CA ASP A 120 -2.88 -0.71 4.95
C ASP A 120 -1.61 -0.80 4.09
N VAL A 121 -1.72 -0.99 2.78
CA VAL A 121 -0.54 -1.07 1.88
C VAL A 121 0.35 0.17 1.96
N ALA A 122 -0.21 1.34 2.22
CA ALA A 122 0.55 2.59 2.36
C ALA A 122 1.53 2.53 3.54
N SER A 123 1.20 1.83 4.62
CA SER A 123 2.06 1.74 5.80
C SER A 123 3.41 1.09 5.53
N PHE A 124 3.52 0.20 4.55
CA PHE A 124 4.79 -0.39 4.16
C PHE A 124 5.78 0.64 3.61
N TYR A 125 5.28 1.73 3.06
CA TYR A 125 6.06 2.82 2.47
C TYR A 125 6.19 4.03 3.39
N ALA A 126 6.01 3.87 4.71
CA ALA A 126 5.98 4.97 5.67
C ALA A 126 7.17 5.91 5.54
N GLU A 127 8.39 5.37 5.42
CA GLU A 127 9.62 6.16 5.28
C GLU A 127 9.54 7.10 4.06
N SER A 128 9.10 6.59 2.92
CA SER A 128 8.99 7.35 1.68
C SER A 128 7.82 8.34 1.69
N LEU A 129 6.68 7.94 2.28
CA LEU A 129 5.49 8.79 2.36
C LEU A 129 5.67 9.98 3.32
N ILE A 130 6.33 9.78 4.47
CA ILE A 130 6.64 10.86 5.40
C ILE A 130 7.54 11.92 4.72
N LEU A 131 8.52 11.48 3.93
CA LEU A 131 9.38 12.39 3.16
C LEU A 131 8.63 13.11 2.04
N ALA A 132 7.72 12.42 1.35
CA ALA A 132 6.96 12.99 0.25
C ALA A 132 5.86 13.97 0.72
N TYR A 133 5.30 13.75 1.91
CA TYR A 133 4.22 14.55 2.48
C TYR A 133 4.57 15.08 3.89
N PRO A 134 5.55 15.99 4.01
CA PRO A 134 6.06 16.46 5.30
C PRO A 134 5.00 17.18 6.16
N ASP A 135 3.95 17.71 5.53
CA ASP A 135 2.86 18.42 6.21
C ASP A 135 1.63 17.52 6.50
N ALA A 136 1.73 16.22 6.21
CA ALA A 136 0.62 15.31 6.41
C ALA A 136 0.36 15.03 7.89
N LYS A 137 -0.92 14.93 8.27
CA LYS A 137 -1.30 14.32 9.55
C LYS A 137 -1.10 12.82 9.49
N VAL A 138 -0.46 12.26 10.52
CA VAL A 138 -0.16 10.83 10.62
C VAL A 138 -0.97 10.23 11.77
N ILE A 139 -1.67 9.13 11.51
CA ILE A 139 -2.37 8.32 12.52
C ILE A 139 -1.68 6.97 12.59
N LEU A 140 -1.14 6.65 13.76
CA LEU A 140 -0.36 5.44 14.00
C LEU A 140 -1.13 4.53 14.97
N VAL A 141 -1.90 3.60 14.42
CA VAL A 141 -2.60 2.59 15.23
C VAL A 141 -1.63 1.46 15.54
N GLU A 142 -1.41 1.20 16.82
CA GLU A 142 -0.58 0.10 17.28
C GLU A 142 -1.44 -1.00 17.91
N ARG A 143 -0.98 -2.22 17.80
CA ARG A 143 -1.56 -3.40 18.39
C ARG A 143 -0.49 -4.15 19.19
N ASP A 144 -0.89 -4.88 20.23
CA ASP A 144 0.02 -5.81 20.89
C ASP A 144 0.79 -6.65 19.86
N ILE A 145 2.11 -6.67 19.99
CA ILE A 145 3.00 -7.23 18.97
C ILE A 145 2.82 -8.75 18.81
N ASP A 146 2.50 -9.48 19.89
CA ASP A 146 2.30 -10.93 19.80
C ASP A 146 0.98 -11.23 19.10
N ALA A 147 -0.07 -10.50 19.45
CA ALA A 147 -1.37 -10.60 18.80
C ALA A 147 -1.28 -10.17 17.31
N TRP A 148 -0.45 -9.16 17.00
CA TRP A 148 -0.21 -8.73 15.62
C TRP A 148 0.56 -9.80 14.83
N CYS A 149 1.68 -10.32 15.36
CA CYS A 149 2.46 -11.38 14.72
C CYS A 149 1.59 -12.60 14.39
N ASN A 150 0.78 -13.04 15.34
CA ASN A 150 -0.15 -14.16 15.15
C ASN A 150 -1.17 -13.87 14.03
N SER A 151 -1.67 -12.62 13.95
CA SER A 151 -2.59 -12.21 12.88
C SER A 151 -1.90 -12.16 11.52
N MET A 152 -0.67 -11.58 11.44
CA MET A 152 0.10 -11.47 10.20
C MET A 152 0.57 -12.82 9.67
N GLN A 153 0.93 -13.75 10.54
CA GLN A 153 1.25 -15.12 10.12
C GLN A 153 0.14 -15.76 9.28
N SER A 154 -1.12 -15.50 9.61
CA SER A 154 -2.26 -16.00 8.82
C SER A 154 -2.30 -15.46 7.40
N VAL A 155 -1.72 -14.28 7.17
CA VAL A 155 -1.60 -13.63 5.85
C VAL A 155 -0.38 -14.16 5.09
N VAL A 156 0.74 -14.32 5.81
CA VAL A 156 2.04 -14.67 5.20
C VAL A 156 2.17 -16.17 4.93
N LYS A 157 1.73 -17.04 5.85
CA LYS A 157 1.87 -18.51 5.70
C LYS A 157 1.35 -19.10 4.39
N PRO A 158 0.18 -18.67 3.84
CA PRO A 158 -0.26 -19.18 2.54
C PRO A 158 0.73 -18.89 1.42
N ILE A 159 1.42 -17.74 1.47
CA ILE A 159 2.40 -17.35 0.46
C ILE A 159 3.74 -18.10 0.65
N MET A 160 4.00 -18.64 1.83
CA MET A 160 5.16 -19.53 2.05
C MET A 160 5.01 -20.87 1.34
N ASN A 161 3.79 -21.34 1.12
CA ASN A 161 3.54 -22.54 0.32
C ASN A 161 3.92 -22.28 -1.16
N PRO A 162 4.85 -23.02 -1.76
CA PRO A 162 5.33 -22.76 -3.13
C PRO A 162 4.22 -22.78 -4.19
N TRP A 163 3.24 -23.67 -4.05
CA TRP A 163 2.11 -23.77 -4.99
C TRP A 163 1.15 -22.62 -4.87
N MET A 164 0.81 -22.21 -3.65
CA MET A 164 -0.03 -21.05 -3.41
C MET A 164 0.68 -19.77 -3.89
N ARG A 165 1.96 -19.61 -3.58
CA ARG A 165 2.77 -18.51 -4.08
C ARG A 165 2.79 -18.48 -5.60
N TRP A 166 3.06 -19.60 -6.26
CA TRP A 166 3.00 -19.71 -7.72
C TRP A 166 1.63 -19.29 -8.26
N PHE A 167 0.54 -19.77 -7.64
CA PHE A 167 -0.81 -19.42 -8.05
C PHE A 167 -1.06 -17.91 -7.95
N VAL A 168 -0.83 -17.30 -6.78
CA VAL A 168 -1.16 -15.87 -6.58
C VAL A 168 -0.23 -14.95 -7.36
N THR A 169 1.02 -15.36 -7.65
CA THR A 169 1.96 -14.54 -8.42
C THR A 169 1.81 -14.83 -9.92
N LYS A 170 2.03 -16.04 -10.41
CA LYS A 170 2.08 -16.34 -11.85
C LYS A 170 0.69 -16.42 -12.49
N VAL A 171 -0.25 -17.11 -11.86
CA VAL A 171 -1.63 -17.19 -12.38
C VAL A 171 -2.34 -15.86 -12.15
N GLY A 172 -2.09 -15.21 -11.02
CA GLY A 172 -2.59 -13.86 -10.74
C GLY A 172 -2.13 -12.85 -11.81
N ASP A 173 -0.84 -12.75 -12.07
CA ASP A 173 -0.27 -11.87 -13.10
C ASP A 173 -0.86 -12.17 -14.49
N TYR A 174 -0.91 -13.47 -14.88
CA TYR A 174 -1.53 -13.87 -16.13
C TYR A 174 -3.01 -13.46 -16.21
N ALA A 175 -3.75 -13.57 -15.12
CA ALA A 175 -5.13 -13.13 -15.03
C ALA A 175 -5.30 -11.60 -15.04
N GLY A 176 -4.23 -10.81 -14.84
CA GLY A 176 -4.26 -9.36 -14.71
C GLY A 176 -4.60 -8.87 -13.30
N TYR A 177 -4.24 -9.67 -12.30
CA TYR A 177 -4.29 -9.33 -10.87
C TYR A 177 -2.89 -9.46 -10.25
N PRO A 178 -2.00 -8.49 -10.43
CA PRO A 178 -0.62 -8.57 -9.96
C PRO A 178 -0.47 -8.30 -8.45
N CYS A 179 -1.59 -8.15 -7.73
CA CYS A 179 -1.57 -7.93 -6.30
C CYS A 179 -0.73 -8.97 -5.53
N GLY A 180 -0.72 -10.23 -5.98
CA GLY A 180 0.07 -11.29 -5.34
C GLY A 180 1.58 -11.08 -5.48
N SER A 181 2.05 -10.80 -6.69
CA SER A 181 3.48 -10.58 -6.98
C SER A 181 3.99 -9.28 -6.35
N VAL A 182 3.24 -8.18 -6.50
CA VAL A 182 3.65 -6.88 -5.95
C VAL A 182 3.64 -6.90 -4.42
N SER A 183 2.54 -7.37 -3.78
CA SER A 183 2.47 -7.44 -2.32
C SER A 183 3.53 -8.35 -1.73
N PHE A 184 3.87 -9.44 -2.41
CA PHE A 184 4.94 -10.32 -1.95
C PHE A 184 6.29 -9.60 -1.94
N ARG A 185 6.63 -8.87 -3.01
CA ARG A 185 7.85 -8.04 -3.06
C ARG A 185 7.85 -6.93 -2.01
N THR A 186 6.69 -6.28 -1.78
CA THR A 186 6.51 -5.30 -0.71
C THR A 186 6.86 -5.90 0.65
N GLN A 187 6.30 -7.07 0.98
CA GLN A 187 6.58 -7.74 2.25
C GLN A 187 8.04 -8.15 2.38
N GLN A 188 8.66 -8.68 1.32
CA GLN A 188 10.08 -9.02 1.29
C GLN A 188 10.96 -7.80 1.55
N GLY A 189 10.68 -6.69 0.87
CA GLY A 189 11.40 -5.43 1.05
C GLY A 189 11.25 -4.86 2.46
N TRP A 190 10.02 -4.77 2.95
CA TRP A 190 9.71 -4.22 4.27
C TRP A 190 10.31 -5.03 5.41
N THR A 191 10.29 -6.36 5.31
CA THR A 191 10.90 -7.25 6.29
C THR A 191 12.40 -7.42 6.11
N ARG A 192 12.98 -6.83 5.05
CA ARG A 192 14.40 -6.99 4.67
C ARG A 192 14.79 -8.46 4.53
N SER A 193 13.94 -9.25 3.90
CA SER A 193 14.14 -10.70 3.76
C SER A 193 14.81 -11.04 2.44
N GLY A 194 15.89 -11.82 2.50
CA GLY A 194 16.63 -12.30 1.32
C GLY A 194 15.90 -13.40 0.57
N CYS A 195 15.05 -14.14 1.26
CA CYS A 195 14.22 -15.20 0.67
C CYS A 195 12.81 -15.20 1.27
N PRO A 196 11.83 -15.86 0.63
CA PRO A 196 10.46 -15.92 1.11
C PRO A 196 10.31 -16.44 2.55
N GLU A 197 11.10 -17.45 2.89
CA GLU A 197 11.05 -18.16 4.18
C GLU A 197 11.45 -17.28 5.37
N ASP A 198 12.20 -16.22 5.12
CA ASP A 198 12.63 -15.28 6.15
C ASP A 198 11.60 -14.19 6.45
N VAL A 199 10.60 -13.99 5.57
CA VAL A 199 9.55 -12.97 5.76
C VAL A 199 8.83 -13.18 7.09
N GLU A 200 8.40 -14.41 7.41
CA GLU A 200 7.72 -14.71 8.66
C GLU A 200 8.61 -14.47 9.89
N LYS A 201 9.87 -14.87 9.83
CA LYS A 201 10.84 -14.71 10.92
C LYS A 201 11.12 -13.24 11.23
N ASN A 202 11.14 -12.41 10.19
CA ASN A 202 11.53 -11.01 10.28
C ASN A 202 10.35 -10.08 10.62
N LEU A 203 9.09 -10.58 10.69
CA LEU A 203 7.89 -9.77 10.95
C LEU A 203 8.02 -8.93 12.20
N ARG A 204 8.42 -9.53 13.34
CA ARG A 204 8.53 -8.83 14.63
C ARG A 204 9.53 -7.67 14.57
N ALA A 205 10.72 -7.94 14.02
CA ALA A 205 11.75 -6.92 13.90
C ALA A 205 11.33 -5.78 12.95
N ALA A 206 10.63 -6.12 11.87
CA ALA A 206 10.10 -5.14 10.93
C ALA A 206 9.02 -4.27 11.58
N TYR A 207 8.12 -4.86 12.39
CA TYR A 207 7.10 -4.12 13.14
C TYR A 207 7.72 -3.12 14.10
N ILE A 208 8.65 -3.56 14.96
CA ILE A 208 9.32 -2.67 15.93
C ILE A 208 10.00 -1.51 15.21
N ARG A 209 10.82 -1.80 14.21
CA ARG A 209 11.54 -0.78 13.43
C ARG A 209 10.59 0.21 12.77
N HIS A 210 9.46 -0.25 12.23
CA HIS A 210 8.46 0.60 11.60
C HIS A 210 7.87 1.62 12.59
N TYR A 211 7.42 1.19 13.75
CA TYR A 211 6.82 2.07 14.75
C TYR A 211 7.83 3.04 15.36
N GLU A 212 9.05 2.56 15.64
CA GLU A 212 10.15 3.41 16.09
C GLU A 212 10.47 4.50 15.06
N TYR A 213 10.56 4.14 13.78
CA TYR A 213 10.83 5.08 12.70
C TYR A 213 9.75 6.15 12.58
N VAL A 214 8.48 5.78 12.52
CA VAL A 214 7.36 6.72 12.39
C VAL A 214 7.36 7.71 13.55
N ARG A 215 7.50 7.24 14.80
CA ARG A 215 7.55 8.09 16.00
C ARG A 215 8.75 9.04 16.02
N ALA A 216 9.88 8.61 15.50
CA ALA A 216 11.09 9.43 15.43
C ALA A 216 11.07 10.47 14.31
N SER A 217 10.31 10.22 13.23
CA SER A 217 10.37 11.02 12.00
C SER A 217 9.21 12.01 11.85
N VAL A 218 8.09 11.80 12.56
CA VAL A 218 6.91 12.67 12.47
C VAL A 218 6.88 13.65 13.64
N PRO A 219 6.73 14.97 13.39
CA PRO A 219 6.54 15.95 14.45
C PRO A 219 5.34 15.59 15.35
N ARG A 220 5.47 15.85 16.65
CA ARG A 220 4.47 15.44 17.64
C ARG A 220 3.08 16.02 17.37
N GLU A 221 3.01 17.22 16.86
CA GLU A 221 1.77 17.92 16.50
C GLU A 221 1.09 17.33 15.28
N GLN A 222 1.81 16.57 14.46
CA GLN A 222 1.30 15.90 13.28
C GLN A 222 1.04 14.40 13.51
N LEU A 223 1.42 13.85 14.66
CA LEU A 223 1.30 12.44 14.99
C LEU A 223 0.23 12.17 16.02
N LEU A 224 -0.71 11.30 15.70
CA LEU A 224 -1.62 10.69 16.65
C LEU A 224 -1.21 9.22 16.85
N ASP A 225 -0.58 8.90 17.99
CA ASP A 225 -0.50 7.52 18.47
C ASP A 225 -1.90 7.12 18.96
N PHE A 226 -2.53 6.16 18.29
CA PHE A 226 -3.95 5.91 18.44
C PHE A 226 -4.25 4.46 18.81
N ASN A 227 -5.01 4.28 19.88
CA ASN A 227 -5.63 3.00 20.19
C ASN A 227 -7.11 3.06 19.78
N LEU A 228 -7.56 2.11 18.96
CA LEU A 228 -8.98 2.06 18.54
C LEU A 228 -9.97 1.92 19.69
N ALA A 229 -9.53 1.38 20.83
CA ALA A 229 -10.36 1.27 22.04
C ALA A 229 -10.67 2.64 22.68
N ASP A 230 -9.87 3.67 22.40
CA ASP A 230 -10.09 5.03 22.90
C ASP A 230 -11.27 5.74 22.22
N GLY A 231 -11.76 5.17 21.10
CA GLY A 231 -12.95 5.65 20.41
C GLY A 231 -12.77 6.98 19.70
N TRP A 232 -13.82 7.80 19.70
CA TRP A 232 -13.89 9.00 18.89
C TRP A 232 -13.05 10.18 19.40
N GLU A 233 -12.99 10.39 20.70
CA GLU A 233 -12.48 11.63 21.30
C GLU A 233 -11.06 12.01 20.81
N PRO A 234 -10.03 11.14 20.92
CA PRO A 234 -8.67 11.52 20.50
C PRO A 234 -8.58 11.72 19.00
N LEU A 235 -9.30 10.92 18.20
CA LEU A 235 -9.32 11.04 16.76
C LEU A 235 -9.97 12.36 16.30
N CYS A 236 -11.12 12.71 16.91
CA CYS A 236 -11.84 13.94 16.61
C CYS A 236 -11.04 15.19 17.01
N LEU A 237 -10.45 15.17 18.21
CA LEU A 237 -9.59 16.25 18.67
C LEU A 237 -8.41 16.49 17.72
N PHE A 238 -7.72 15.42 17.31
CA PHE A 238 -6.58 15.50 16.40
C PHE A 238 -6.97 16.04 15.02
N LEU A 239 -8.14 15.63 14.51
CA LEU A 239 -8.61 16.04 13.18
C LEU A 239 -9.39 17.36 13.17
N GLY A 240 -9.72 17.93 14.35
CA GLY A 240 -10.54 19.12 14.48
C GLY A 240 -11.98 18.86 14.04
N LYS A 241 -12.57 17.75 14.45
CA LYS A 241 -13.93 17.31 14.12
C LYS A 241 -14.77 17.15 15.38
N ASP A 242 -16.09 17.31 15.23
CA ASP A 242 -17.02 16.97 16.29
C ASP A 242 -17.14 15.47 16.47
N VAL A 243 -17.41 15.03 17.71
CA VAL A 243 -17.63 13.61 18.03
C VAL A 243 -18.99 13.20 17.47
N PRO A 244 -19.06 12.18 16.58
CA PRO A 244 -20.32 11.72 16.01
C PRO A 244 -21.21 11.02 17.05
N ASP A 245 -22.52 11.15 16.91
CA ASP A 245 -23.51 10.44 17.74
C ASP A 245 -23.75 8.99 17.25
N VAL A 246 -22.65 8.25 17.03
CA VAL A 246 -22.66 6.83 16.67
C VAL A 246 -21.50 6.11 17.32
N SER A 247 -21.63 4.83 17.56
CA SER A 247 -20.53 4.03 18.10
C SER A 247 -19.33 4.01 17.17
N PHE A 248 -18.12 3.95 17.75
CA PHE A 248 -16.90 3.82 16.95
C PHE A 248 -16.95 2.52 16.12
N PRO A 249 -16.60 2.54 14.83
CA PRO A 249 -16.71 1.38 13.96
C PRO A 249 -15.83 0.23 14.42
N HIS A 250 -16.40 -0.99 14.42
CA HIS A 250 -15.67 -2.20 14.73
C HIS A 250 -15.87 -3.25 13.63
N ILE A 251 -14.88 -3.37 12.74
CA ILE A 251 -14.92 -4.31 11.62
C ILE A 251 -14.12 -5.56 11.98
N ASN A 252 -14.77 -6.74 11.85
CA ASN A 252 -14.10 -8.02 12.09
C ASN A 252 -13.20 -8.38 10.89
N GLU A 253 -11.98 -7.85 10.92
CA GLU A 253 -11.01 -8.01 9.83
C GLU A 253 -10.67 -9.48 9.50
N LYS A 254 -10.71 -10.41 10.47
CA LYS A 254 -10.37 -11.82 10.20
C LYS A 254 -11.42 -12.48 9.31
N LYS A 255 -12.69 -12.23 9.58
CA LYS A 255 -13.82 -12.76 8.79
C LYS A 255 -13.80 -12.15 7.39
N GLU A 256 -13.63 -10.84 7.33
CA GLU A 256 -13.53 -10.10 6.06
C GLU A 256 -12.33 -10.57 5.23
N TYR A 257 -11.15 -10.69 5.82
CA TYR A 257 -9.95 -11.19 5.14
C TYR A 257 -10.19 -12.52 4.44
N THR A 258 -10.79 -13.48 5.15
CA THR A 258 -11.06 -14.82 4.58
C THR A 258 -12.05 -14.76 3.41
N ALA A 259 -13.13 -13.98 3.57
CA ALA A 259 -14.14 -13.83 2.53
C ALA A 259 -13.56 -13.13 1.28
N ARG A 260 -12.78 -12.06 1.46
CA ARG A 260 -12.15 -11.29 0.38
C ARG A 260 -11.09 -12.13 -0.34
N SER A 261 -10.23 -12.85 0.38
CA SER A 261 -9.23 -13.76 -0.22
C SER A 261 -9.86 -14.84 -1.09
N LYS A 262 -10.99 -15.39 -0.66
CA LYS A 262 -11.74 -16.36 -1.46
C LYS A 262 -12.29 -15.73 -2.75
N ARG A 263 -12.93 -14.55 -2.64
CA ARG A 263 -13.47 -13.83 -3.82
C ARG A 263 -12.37 -13.51 -4.83
N LEU A 264 -11.20 -13.06 -4.34
CA LEU A 264 -10.04 -12.79 -5.20
C LEU A 264 -9.54 -14.05 -5.91
N GLY A 265 -9.40 -15.17 -5.18
CA GLY A 265 -9.02 -16.46 -5.77
C GLY A 265 -10.00 -16.93 -6.87
N ASP A 266 -11.30 -16.77 -6.64
CA ASP A 266 -12.35 -17.08 -7.62
C ASP A 266 -12.25 -16.17 -8.87
N LYS A 267 -11.98 -14.87 -8.68
CA LYS A 267 -11.77 -13.92 -9.80
C LYS A 267 -10.54 -14.29 -10.61
N ILE A 268 -9.40 -14.54 -9.97
CA ILE A 268 -8.16 -14.97 -10.63
C ILE A 268 -8.41 -16.21 -11.47
N THR A 269 -9.02 -17.24 -10.88
CA THR A 269 -9.29 -18.52 -11.55
C THR A 269 -10.19 -18.34 -12.77
N LYS A 270 -11.31 -17.63 -12.61
CA LYS A 270 -12.27 -17.38 -13.71
C LYS A 270 -11.62 -16.60 -14.86
N ARG A 271 -10.84 -15.56 -14.54
CA ARG A 271 -10.22 -14.71 -15.58
C ARG A 271 -9.06 -15.43 -16.27
N ALA A 272 -8.25 -16.21 -15.54
CA ALA A 272 -7.22 -17.05 -16.12
C ALA A 272 -7.82 -18.11 -17.06
N ALA A 273 -8.87 -18.81 -16.65
CA ALA A 273 -9.56 -19.77 -17.47
C ALA A 273 -10.14 -19.13 -18.75
N ARG A 274 -10.79 -17.97 -18.64
CA ARG A 274 -11.28 -17.24 -19.82
C ARG A 274 -10.16 -16.88 -20.78
N LYS A 275 -9.04 -16.34 -20.30
CA LYS A 275 -7.90 -16.01 -21.16
C LYS A 275 -7.29 -17.24 -21.82
N PHE A 276 -7.29 -18.38 -21.15
CA PHE A 276 -6.77 -19.62 -21.70
C PHE A 276 -7.66 -20.22 -22.78
N PHE A 277 -9.00 -20.23 -22.58
CA PHE A 277 -9.93 -20.90 -23.50
C PHE A 277 -10.50 -19.98 -24.61
N LEU A 278 -10.54 -18.64 -24.42
CA LEU A 278 -11.04 -17.72 -25.44
C LEU A 278 -10.37 -17.83 -26.82
N PRO A 279 -9.05 -18.05 -26.95
CA PRO A 279 -8.41 -18.22 -28.25
C PRO A 279 -8.87 -19.50 -29.03
N TRP A 280 -9.46 -20.45 -28.33
CA TRP A 280 -9.92 -21.71 -28.92
C TRP A 280 -11.43 -21.70 -29.31
N LEU A 281 -12.14 -20.62 -28.97
CA LEU A 281 -13.57 -20.44 -29.23
C LEU A 281 -13.85 -19.44 -30.36
N ALA A 282 -12.80 -18.83 -30.93
CA ALA A 282 -12.82 -17.93 -32.09
C ALA A 282 -12.26 -18.66 -33.32
#